data_195a935a137fa014358e9937c6dfd7a7
#
_entry.id   195a935a137fa014358e9937c6dfd7a7
#
_cell.length_a   1.000
_cell.length_b   1.000
_cell.length_c   1.000
_cell.angle_alpha   90.00
_cell.angle_beta   90.00
_cell.angle_gamma   90.00
#
_symmetry.space_group_name_H-M   'P 1'
#
loop_
_entity.id
_entity.type
_entity.pdbx_description
1 polymer ?
#
loop_
_entity_poly.entity_id
_entity_poly.type
_entity_poly.pdbx_seq_one_letter_code
_entity_poly.pdbx_strand_id
1 'polypeptide(L)'
;MAFEENGSRIDDLKLILQRVSYAATLFDDDGISVRFMNNAPGINPRLDPSWLDNIRSEQDVDRLMQVIQFKGLTPMGTELKNKVIEPMVLQRARGNQLQKPVLVIVITDGQPAGEAQNAVTETIKYATAELSRTRYGPGAVSFQFAQVGNDEKAREFLAKLDNDPTVGHLIDCTSSKFTITSIQRAFANI
;
A
#
# COMPACT_ATOMS: atom_id res chain seq x y z
N MET A 1 6.95 10.81 -9.53
CA MET A 1 8.04 9.80 -9.65
C MET A 1 8.87 9.88 -10.93
N ALA A 2 8.27 9.75 -12.11
CA ALA A 2 9.07 9.56 -13.34
C ALA A 2 9.95 10.74 -13.74
N PHE A 3 9.62 11.96 -13.38
CA PHE A 3 10.32 13.18 -13.79
C PHE A 3 11.16 13.82 -12.68
N GLU A 4 11.14 13.27 -11.51
CA GLU A 4 11.83 13.81 -10.35
C GLU A 4 13.05 12.96 -10.01
N GLU A 5 14.14 13.64 -9.62
CA GLU A 5 15.40 13.01 -9.20
C GLU A 5 15.97 12.01 -10.25
N ASN A 6 15.83 12.32 -11.54
CA ASN A 6 16.32 11.48 -12.65
C ASN A 6 15.84 10.01 -12.61
N GLY A 7 14.67 9.76 -12.05
CA GLY A 7 14.10 8.42 -11.97
C GLY A 7 14.49 7.61 -10.73
N SER A 8 15.34 8.13 -9.84
CA SER A 8 15.80 7.41 -8.64
C SER A 8 14.65 6.95 -7.74
N ARG A 9 13.53 7.70 -7.69
CA ARG A 9 12.33 7.29 -6.95
C ARG A 9 11.67 6.01 -7.47
N ILE A 10 11.81 5.74 -8.77
CA ILE A 10 11.33 4.49 -9.38
C ILE A 10 12.24 3.33 -8.96
N ASP A 11 13.55 3.56 -8.93
CA ASP A 11 14.52 2.56 -8.49
C ASP A 11 14.32 2.25 -7.01
N ASP A 12 14.09 3.25 -6.18
CA ASP A 12 13.75 3.08 -4.75
C ASP A 12 12.46 2.28 -4.57
N LEU A 13 11.41 2.61 -5.33
CA LEU A 13 10.16 1.85 -5.30
C LEU A 13 10.37 0.40 -5.69
N LYS A 14 11.12 0.15 -6.77
CA LYS A 14 11.45 -1.20 -7.23
C LYS A 14 12.19 -1.98 -6.13
N LEU A 15 13.20 -1.36 -5.52
CA LEU A 15 13.97 -1.97 -4.45
C LEU A 15 13.09 -2.29 -3.22
N ILE A 16 12.17 -1.40 -2.85
CA ILE A 16 11.22 -1.65 -1.77
C ILE A 16 10.34 -2.84 -2.11
N LEU A 17 9.75 -2.87 -3.31
CA LEU A 17 8.89 -3.99 -3.73
C LEU A 17 9.64 -5.33 -3.72
N GLN A 18 10.89 -5.37 -4.19
CA GLN A 18 11.73 -6.56 -4.13
C GLN A 18 11.98 -7.02 -2.69
N ARG A 19 12.29 -6.09 -1.79
CA ARG A 19 12.50 -6.40 -0.37
C ARG A 19 11.23 -6.85 0.34
N VAL A 20 10.10 -6.19 0.06
CA VAL A 20 8.80 -6.57 0.62
C VAL A 20 8.38 -7.95 0.13
N SER A 21 8.52 -8.23 -1.18
CA SER A 21 8.17 -9.54 -1.72
C SER A 21 9.04 -10.65 -1.10
N TYR A 22 10.35 -10.43 -0.97
CA TYR A 22 11.23 -11.39 -0.30
C TYR A 22 10.86 -11.57 1.18
N ALA A 23 10.68 -10.48 1.93
CA ALA A 23 10.32 -10.57 3.33
C ALA A 23 8.98 -11.30 3.54
N ALA A 24 8.00 -11.03 2.68
CA ALA A 24 6.70 -11.70 2.74
C ALA A 24 6.81 -13.21 2.60
N THR A 25 7.69 -13.73 1.72
CA THR A 25 7.87 -15.17 1.55
C THR A 25 8.43 -15.89 2.79
N LEU A 26 9.00 -15.14 3.74
CA LEU A 26 9.46 -15.71 5.02
C LEU A 26 8.31 -15.94 6.02
N PHE A 27 7.17 -15.27 5.82
CA PHE A 27 6.01 -15.32 6.71
C PHE A 27 4.77 -15.89 6.03
N ASP A 28 4.75 -15.92 4.71
CA ASP A 28 3.55 -16.21 3.92
C ASP A 28 3.89 -16.81 2.55
N ASP A 29 3.39 -18.00 2.30
CA ASP A 29 3.59 -18.71 1.03
C ASP A 29 2.79 -18.09 -0.14
N ASP A 30 1.83 -17.19 0.14
CA ASP A 30 0.96 -16.60 -0.89
C ASP A 30 1.66 -15.47 -1.69
N GLY A 31 2.79 -14.93 -1.16
CA GLY A 31 3.46 -13.77 -1.74
C GLY A 31 2.68 -12.47 -1.47
N ILE A 32 2.95 -11.44 -2.27
CA ILE A 32 2.28 -10.14 -2.13
C ILE A 32 1.36 -9.83 -3.31
N SER A 33 0.36 -8.99 -3.05
CA SER A 33 -0.49 -8.37 -4.07
C SER A 33 -0.15 -6.90 -4.21
N VAL A 34 0.05 -6.41 -5.43
CA VAL A 34 0.40 -5.01 -5.70
C VAL A 34 -0.74 -4.31 -6.44
N ARG A 35 -1.06 -3.10 -6.05
CA ARG A 35 -2.05 -2.25 -6.73
C ARG A 35 -1.44 -0.87 -6.97
N PHE A 36 -1.55 -0.38 -8.20
CA PHE A 36 -1.05 0.95 -8.57
C PHE A 36 -2.20 1.95 -8.64
N MET A 37 -1.99 3.16 -8.13
CA MET A 37 -3.02 4.20 -8.13
C MET A 37 -3.50 4.53 -9.54
N ASN A 38 -2.58 4.75 -10.47
CA ASN A 38 -2.88 5.23 -11.82
C ASN A 38 -2.74 4.16 -12.92
N ASN A 39 -2.54 2.91 -12.54
CA ASN A 39 -2.49 1.79 -13.49
C ASN A 39 -3.48 0.72 -13.07
N ALA A 40 -4.24 0.23 -14.04
CA ALA A 40 -5.14 -0.90 -13.87
C ALA A 40 -5.20 -1.68 -15.19
N PRO A 41 -5.54 -2.98 -15.15
CA PRO A 41 -5.96 -3.71 -16.33
C PRO A 41 -7.10 -2.93 -17.03
N GLY A 42 -7.02 -2.79 -18.35
CA GLY A 42 -7.99 -1.99 -19.12
C GLY A 42 -7.60 -0.51 -19.30
N ILE A 43 -6.84 0.10 -18.37
CA ILE A 43 -6.22 1.42 -18.57
C ILE A 43 -4.84 1.26 -19.19
N ASN A 44 -4.07 0.30 -18.72
CA ASN A 44 -2.77 -0.05 -19.26
C ASN A 44 -2.86 -1.43 -19.97
N PRO A 45 -2.94 -1.47 -21.30
CA PRO A 45 -3.12 -2.72 -22.05
C PRO A 45 -1.92 -3.67 -21.97
N ARG A 46 -0.77 -3.19 -21.48
CA ARG A 46 0.44 -4.00 -21.27
C ARG A 46 0.48 -4.67 -19.91
N LEU A 47 -0.42 -4.31 -19.00
CA LEU A 47 -0.49 -4.85 -17.65
C LEU A 47 -1.41 -6.08 -17.64
N ASP A 48 -0.82 -7.26 -17.49
CA ASP A 48 -1.56 -8.49 -17.26
C ASP A 48 -2.09 -8.50 -15.81
N PRO A 49 -3.40 -8.71 -15.60
CA PRO A 49 -3.98 -8.78 -14.25
C PRO A 49 -3.32 -9.82 -13.35
N SER A 50 -2.87 -10.95 -13.91
CA SER A 50 -2.25 -12.04 -13.15
C SER A 50 -0.90 -11.66 -12.54
N TRP A 51 -0.26 -10.60 -13.04
CA TRP A 51 1.03 -10.11 -12.51
C TRP A 51 0.89 -9.26 -11.25
N LEU A 52 -0.34 -8.91 -10.87
CA LEU A 52 -0.62 -8.07 -9.71
C LEU A 52 -0.72 -8.86 -8.41
N ASP A 53 -0.84 -10.17 -8.48
CA ASP A 53 -1.05 -11.05 -7.33
C ASP A 53 0.00 -12.17 -7.29
N ASN A 54 0.21 -12.75 -6.12
CA ASN A 54 1.17 -13.85 -5.90
C ASN A 54 2.62 -13.51 -6.30
N ILE A 55 3.03 -12.27 -6.10
CA ILE A 55 4.39 -11.80 -6.37
C ILE A 55 5.31 -12.34 -5.28
N ARG A 56 6.29 -13.17 -5.66
CA ARG A 56 7.19 -13.89 -4.74
C ARG A 56 8.67 -13.71 -5.03
N SER A 57 9.00 -13.13 -6.17
CA SER A 57 10.37 -13.04 -6.64
C SER A 57 10.72 -11.66 -7.18
N GLU A 58 12.02 -11.36 -7.24
CA GLU A 58 12.51 -10.15 -7.91
C GLU A 58 12.12 -10.11 -9.38
N GLN A 59 12.08 -11.27 -10.05
CA GLN A 59 11.68 -11.37 -11.46
C GLN A 59 10.21 -10.97 -11.66
N ASP A 60 9.31 -11.30 -10.71
CA ASP A 60 7.92 -10.87 -10.78
C ASP A 60 7.81 -9.35 -10.63
N VAL A 61 8.58 -8.76 -9.71
CA VAL A 61 8.68 -7.30 -9.56
C VAL A 61 9.24 -6.65 -10.82
N ASP A 62 10.32 -7.20 -11.38
CA ASP A 62 10.94 -6.67 -12.60
C ASP A 62 9.98 -6.67 -13.78
N ARG A 63 9.25 -7.76 -13.98
CA ARG A 63 8.22 -7.88 -15.03
C ARG A 63 7.15 -6.81 -14.87
N LEU A 64 6.67 -6.62 -13.64
CA LEU A 64 5.65 -5.64 -13.34
C LEU A 64 6.14 -4.22 -13.60
N MET A 65 7.33 -3.87 -13.11
CA MET A 65 7.90 -2.52 -13.24
C MET A 65 8.22 -2.12 -14.69
N GLN A 66 8.46 -3.05 -15.60
CA GLN A 66 8.70 -2.78 -17.03
C GLN A 66 7.48 -2.22 -17.77
N VAL A 67 6.27 -2.48 -17.28
CA VAL A 67 5.02 -2.07 -17.97
C VAL A 67 4.29 -0.93 -17.28
N ILE A 68 4.61 -0.63 -16.02
CA ILE A 68 3.93 0.42 -15.26
C ILE A 68 4.31 1.81 -15.77
N GLN A 69 3.32 2.68 -15.86
CA GLN A 69 3.48 4.08 -16.22
C GLN A 69 3.20 4.96 -14.99
N PHE A 70 4.23 5.66 -14.54
CA PHE A 70 4.13 6.57 -13.37
C PHE A 70 3.67 7.96 -13.82
N LYS A 71 2.36 8.15 -13.95
CA LYS A 71 1.73 9.41 -14.37
C LYS A 71 0.36 9.57 -13.71
N GLY A 72 -0.12 10.81 -13.60
CA GLY A 72 -1.43 11.12 -13.05
C GLY A 72 -1.36 11.74 -11.65
N LEU A 73 -2.52 11.98 -11.07
CA LEU A 73 -2.68 12.47 -9.70
C LEU A 73 -2.47 11.35 -8.69
N THR A 74 -2.51 11.68 -7.42
CA THR A 74 -2.31 10.73 -6.32
C THR A 74 -3.57 10.63 -5.44
N PRO A 75 -4.71 10.09 -5.95
CA PRO A 75 -5.95 9.92 -5.17
C PRO A 75 -5.83 8.73 -4.22
N MET A 76 -4.91 8.85 -3.25
CA MET A 76 -4.45 7.77 -2.40
C MET A 76 -5.57 7.10 -1.61
N GLY A 77 -6.41 7.87 -0.92
CA GLY A 77 -7.52 7.34 -0.11
C GLY A 77 -8.58 6.67 -0.99
N THR A 78 -8.91 7.30 -2.11
CA THR A 78 -9.88 6.77 -3.08
C THR A 78 -9.41 5.44 -3.66
N GLU A 79 -8.17 5.36 -4.12
CA GLU A 79 -7.63 4.15 -4.72
C GLU A 79 -7.37 3.05 -3.69
N LEU A 80 -6.92 3.42 -2.48
CA LEU A 80 -6.82 2.51 -1.35
C LEU A 80 -8.16 1.83 -1.07
N LYS A 81 -9.24 2.62 -1.00
CA LYS A 81 -10.60 2.09 -0.80
C LYS A 81 -11.00 1.14 -1.93
N ASN A 82 -10.91 1.62 -3.17
CA ASN A 82 -11.51 0.93 -4.33
C ASN A 82 -10.71 -0.30 -4.78
N LYS A 83 -9.39 -0.28 -4.65
CA LYS A 83 -8.51 -1.35 -5.16
C LYS A 83 -8.03 -2.33 -4.09
N VAL A 84 -8.07 -1.94 -2.83
CA VAL A 84 -7.54 -2.75 -1.73
C VAL A 84 -8.62 -3.05 -0.70
N ILE A 85 -9.14 -2.01 -0.02
CA ILE A 85 -10.02 -2.22 1.14
C ILE A 85 -11.30 -2.95 0.76
N GLU A 86 -12.04 -2.47 -0.25
CA GLU A 86 -13.28 -3.14 -0.64
C GLU A 86 -13.05 -4.53 -1.21
N PRO A 87 -12.24 -4.75 -2.27
CA PRO A 87 -12.18 -6.04 -2.92
C PRO A 87 -11.34 -7.07 -2.16
N MET A 88 -10.29 -6.65 -1.45
CA MET A 88 -9.33 -7.58 -0.87
C MET A 88 -9.53 -7.83 0.61
N VAL A 89 -10.12 -6.87 1.34
CA VAL A 89 -10.33 -6.96 2.79
C VAL A 89 -11.81 -7.16 3.10
N LEU A 90 -12.65 -6.17 2.81
CA LEU A 90 -14.04 -6.14 3.27
C LEU A 90 -14.92 -7.19 2.60
N GLN A 91 -14.80 -7.40 1.29
CA GLN A 91 -15.57 -8.45 0.60
C GLN A 91 -15.23 -9.83 1.16
N ARG A 92 -13.94 -10.11 1.42
CA ARG A 92 -13.51 -11.38 2.02
C ARG A 92 -13.99 -11.52 3.47
N ALA A 93 -13.91 -10.43 4.26
CA ALA A 93 -14.39 -10.45 5.64
C ALA A 93 -15.90 -10.66 5.73
N ARG A 94 -16.70 -9.96 4.92
CA ARG A 94 -18.17 -10.14 4.83
C ARG A 94 -18.54 -11.55 4.39
N GLY A 95 -17.75 -12.15 3.49
CA GLY A 95 -17.92 -13.55 3.04
C GLY A 95 -17.37 -14.61 3.99
N ASN A 96 -16.83 -14.23 5.15
CA ASN A 96 -16.12 -15.13 6.08
C ASN A 96 -14.92 -15.89 5.45
N GLN A 97 -14.28 -15.28 4.47
CA GLN A 97 -13.18 -15.85 3.69
C GLN A 97 -11.82 -15.21 3.97
N LEU A 98 -11.74 -14.28 4.94
CA LEU A 98 -10.46 -13.71 5.36
C LEU A 98 -9.73 -14.75 6.21
N GLN A 99 -8.62 -15.27 5.70
CA GLN A 99 -7.88 -16.37 6.35
C GLN A 99 -6.91 -15.86 7.41
N LYS A 100 -6.40 -14.63 7.24
CA LYS A 100 -5.39 -13.99 8.09
C LYS A 100 -5.59 -12.47 8.08
N PRO A 101 -5.07 -11.75 9.08
CA PRO A 101 -5.00 -10.28 9.03
C PRO A 101 -4.24 -9.79 7.78
N VAL A 102 -4.59 -8.61 7.30
CA VAL A 102 -4.00 -8.02 6.09
C VAL A 102 -3.12 -6.84 6.46
N LEU A 103 -1.84 -6.90 6.10
CA LEU A 103 -0.96 -5.75 6.12
C LEU A 103 -1.05 -5.00 4.79
N VAL A 104 -1.44 -3.74 4.85
CA VAL A 104 -1.47 -2.84 3.69
C VAL A 104 -0.28 -1.89 3.75
N ILE A 105 0.64 -2.00 2.80
CA ILE A 105 1.78 -1.10 2.68
C ILE A 105 1.52 -0.11 1.55
N VAL A 106 1.39 1.17 1.89
CA VAL A 106 1.22 2.27 0.93
C VAL A 106 2.56 2.94 0.70
N ILE A 107 3.04 2.91 -0.55
CA ILE A 107 4.31 3.53 -0.94
C ILE A 107 4.00 4.75 -1.79
N THR A 108 4.50 5.91 -1.39
CA THR A 108 4.25 7.18 -2.08
C THR A 108 5.49 8.07 -2.13
N ASP A 109 5.59 8.90 -3.16
CA ASP A 109 6.61 9.96 -3.29
C ASP A 109 6.05 11.36 -3.09
N GLY A 110 4.73 11.47 -2.85
CA GLY A 110 4.04 12.74 -2.70
C GLY A 110 2.86 12.65 -1.74
N GLN A 111 2.29 13.81 -1.44
CA GLN A 111 1.04 13.91 -0.71
C GLN A 111 -0.16 13.52 -1.59
N PRO A 112 -1.31 13.14 -1.00
CA PRO A 112 -2.55 12.93 -1.77
C PRO A 112 -2.93 14.14 -2.60
N ALA A 113 -3.39 13.90 -3.83
CA ALA A 113 -3.83 14.93 -4.76
C ALA A 113 -4.99 14.43 -5.63
N GLY A 114 -5.92 15.33 -5.94
CA GLY A 114 -7.11 15.00 -6.75
C GLY A 114 -8.26 14.39 -5.97
N GLU A 115 -8.20 14.49 -4.63
CA GLU A 115 -9.23 14.01 -3.71
C GLU A 115 -9.36 14.94 -2.49
N ALA A 116 -10.29 14.66 -1.58
CA ALA A 116 -10.41 15.40 -0.32
C ALA A 116 -9.18 15.14 0.58
N GLN A 117 -8.75 16.17 1.33
CA GLN A 117 -7.57 16.08 2.21
C GLN A 117 -7.65 14.97 3.26
N ASN A 118 -8.84 14.64 3.71
CA ASN A 118 -9.09 13.59 4.71
C ASN A 118 -9.45 12.22 4.10
N ALA A 119 -9.36 12.06 2.77
CA ALA A 119 -9.80 10.84 2.09
C ALA A 119 -9.09 9.57 2.61
N VAL A 120 -7.80 9.66 2.91
CA VAL A 120 -7.02 8.54 3.48
C VAL A 120 -7.54 8.20 4.88
N THR A 121 -7.66 9.19 5.77
CA THR A 121 -8.18 9.02 7.13
C THR A 121 -9.59 8.42 7.12
N GLU A 122 -10.48 8.94 6.27
CA GLU A 122 -11.84 8.41 6.16
C GLU A 122 -11.89 6.98 5.61
N THR A 123 -10.98 6.63 4.70
CA THR A 123 -10.87 5.25 4.19
C THR A 123 -10.43 4.29 5.29
N ILE A 124 -9.47 4.67 6.13
CA ILE A 124 -9.00 3.84 7.25
C ILE A 124 -10.12 3.67 8.29
N LYS A 125 -10.80 4.77 8.68
CA LYS A 125 -11.96 4.73 9.58
C LYS A 125 -13.06 3.82 9.03
N TYR A 126 -13.36 3.94 7.75
CA TYR A 126 -14.34 3.10 7.09
C TYR A 126 -13.97 1.62 7.17
N ALA A 127 -12.72 1.27 6.82
CA ALA A 127 -12.25 -0.11 6.86
C ALA A 127 -12.40 -0.72 8.26
N THR A 128 -11.94 -0.01 9.30
CA THR A 128 -12.00 -0.49 10.69
C THR A 128 -13.42 -0.57 11.22
N ALA A 129 -14.29 0.39 10.89
CA ALA A 129 -15.69 0.38 11.28
C ALA A 129 -16.45 -0.80 10.66
N GLU A 130 -16.20 -1.09 9.38
CA GLU A 130 -16.82 -2.24 8.71
C GLU A 130 -16.29 -3.57 9.26
N LEU A 131 -14.99 -3.69 9.49
CA LEU A 131 -14.39 -4.89 10.09
C LEU A 131 -14.89 -5.14 11.52
N SER A 132 -15.14 -4.09 12.31
CA SER A 132 -15.73 -4.20 13.66
C SER A 132 -17.11 -4.88 13.68
N ARG A 133 -17.81 -4.88 12.53
CA ARG A 133 -19.12 -5.55 12.38
C ARG A 133 -18.97 -7.01 11.92
N THR A 134 -17.77 -7.48 11.71
CA THR A 134 -17.46 -8.87 11.31
C THR A 134 -16.85 -9.63 12.48
N ARG A 135 -16.77 -10.93 12.35
CA ARG A 135 -16.10 -11.79 13.35
C ARG A 135 -14.59 -11.54 13.49
N TYR A 136 -13.99 -10.83 12.54
CA TYR A 136 -12.54 -10.61 12.48
C TYR A 136 -12.11 -9.39 13.33
N GLY A 137 -13.01 -8.44 13.54
CA GLY A 137 -12.74 -7.23 14.29
C GLY A 137 -11.84 -6.22 13.55
N PRO A 138 -11.65 -5.03 14.15
CA PRO A 138 -10.91 -3.93 13.50
C PRO A 138 -9.42 -4.24 13.29
N GLY A 139 -8.82 -5.11 14.09
CA GLY A 139 -7.42 -5.53 13.98
C GLY A 139 -7.13 -6.48 12.80
N ALA A 140 -8.13 -6.84 12.00
CA ALA A 140 -7.92 -7.67 10.82
C ALA A 140 -7.24 -6.93 9.65
N VAL A 141 -6.99 -5.63 9.77
CA VAL A 141 -6.19 -4.83 8.84
C VAL A 141 -5.27 -3.91 9.60
N SER A 142 -4.04 -3.78 9.15
CA SER A 142 -3.07 -2.78 9.61
C SER A 142 -2.48 -2.03 8.42
N PHE A 143 -2.02 -0.80 8.66
CA PHE A 143 -1.54 0.09 7.61
C PHE A 143 -0.12 0.54 7.91
N GLN A 144 0.72 0.45 6.89
CA GLN A 144 2.04 1.05 6.90
C GLN A 144 2.18 2.01 5.73
N PHE A 145 2.64 3.23 5.98
CA PHE A 145 2.91 4.22 4.95
C PHE A 145 4.42 4.44 4.83
N ALA A 146 4.94 4.31 3.62
CA ALA A 146 6.35 4.47 3.31
C ALA A 146 6.54 5.57 2.27
N GLN A 147 7.40 6.55 2.58
CA GLN A 147 7.80 7.56 1.62
C GLN A 147 9.03 7.12 0.83
N VAL A 148 9.00 7.33 -0.48
CA VAL A 148 10.20 7.32 -1.35
C VAL A 148 10.54 8.74 -1.77
N GLY A 149 11.85 9.02 -1.92
CA GLY A 149 12.32 10.37 -2.18
C GLY A 149 12.25 11.28 -0.94
N ASN A 150 12.39 12.58 -1.17
CA ASN A 150 12.57 13.57 -0.11
C ASN A 150 11.54 14.72 -0.15
N ASP A 151 10.38 14.51 -0.75
CA ASP A 151 9.31 15.51 -0.80
C ASP A 151 8.83 15.90 0.60
N GLU A 152 8.91 17.19 0.91
CA GLU A 152 8.60 17.70 2.26
C GLU A 152 7.11 17.68 2.55
N LYS A 153 6.27 17.90 1.54
CA LYS A 153 4.80 17.85 1.68
C LYS A 153 4.32 16.42 1.94
N ALA A 154 4.96 15.43 1.31
CA ALA A 154 4.70 14.03 1.61
C ALA A 154 5.07 13.70 3.05
N ARG A 155 6.21 14.19 3.54
CA ARG A 155 6.64 14.00 4.94
C ARG A 155 5.68 14.62 5.93
N GLU A 156 5.27 15.87 5.68
CA GLU A 156 4.27 16.55 6.51
C GLU A 156 2.93 15.84 6.53
N PHE A 157 2.49 15.34 5.38
CA PHE A 157 1.26 14.56 5.28
C PHE A 157 1.35 13.29 6.13
N LEU A 158 2.42 12.52 6.00
CA LEU A 158 2.61 11.29 6.78
C LEU A 158 2.72 11.58 8.29
N ALA A 159 3.43 12.63 8.68
CA ALA A 159 3.50 13.04 10.09
C ALA A 159 2.14 13.45 10.66
N LYS A 160 1.29 14.12 9.88
CA LYS A 160 -0.09 14.45 10.29
C LYS A 160 -0.95 13.20 10.44
N LEU A 161 -0.80 12.24 9.52
CA LEU A 161 -1.54 11.00 9.53
C LEU A 161 -1.16 10.13 10.74
N ASP A 162 0.13 10.02 11.03
CA ASP A 162 0.67 9.28 12.17
C ASP A 162 0.22 9.85 13.52
N ASN A 163 0.10 11.18 13.62
CA ASN A 163 -0.38 11.88 14.81
C ASN A 163 -1.90 12.10 14.84
N ASP A 164 -2.67 11.55 13.90
CA ASP A 164 -4.12 11.69 13.89
C ASP A 164 -4.73 10.92 15.09
N PRO A 165 -5.48 11.58 15.98
CA PRO A 165 -6.00 10.95 17.18
C PRO A 165 -6.99 9.82 16.92
N THR A 166 -7.53 9.73 15.71
CA THR A 166 -8.57 8.77 15.36
C THR A 166 -8.02 7.54 14.63
N VAL A 167 -6.93 7.67 13.89
CA VAL A 167 -6.37 6.58 13.07
C VAL A 167 -4.88 6.35 13.31
N GLY A 168 -4.14 7.26 13.94
CA GLY A 168 -2.69 7.14 14.13
C GLY A 168 -2.28 5.84 14.81
N HIS A 169 -3.08 5.34 15.76
CA HIS A 169 -2.81 4.07 16.44
C HIS A 169 -2.99 2.81 15.54
N LEU A 170 -3.54 2.96 14.35
CA LEU A 170 -3.75 1.89 13.35
C LEU A 170 -2.70 1.93 12.23
N ILE A 171 -1.80 2.90 12.28
CA ILE A 171 -0.89 3.25 11.20
C ILE A 171 0.54 3.25 11.75
N ASP A 172 1.47 2.83 10.93
CA ASP A 172 2.89 3.06 11.12
C ASP A 172 3.42 3.84 9.90
N CYS A 173 4.07 4.98 10.14
CA CYS A 173 4.60 5.84 9.08
C CYS A 173 6.13 5.85 9.11
N THR A 174 6.75 5.50 7.99
CA THR A 174 8.19 5.54 7.83
C THR A 174 8.58 6.62 6.82
N SER A 175 9.12 7.74 7.31
CA SER A 175 9.50 8.90 6.50
C SER A 175 10.97 8.91 6.03
N SER A 176 11.78 7.95 6.46
CA SER A 176 13.19 7.84 6.06
C SER A 176 13.61 6.39 5.91
N LYS A 177 14.17 6.06 4.75
CA LYS A 177 14.72 4.73 4.40
C LYS A 177 13.89 3.55 4.93
N PHE A 178 12.90 3.17 4.15
CA PHE A 178 12.16 1.94 4.36
C PHE A 178 13.16 0.76 4.42
N THR A 179 13.29 0.13 5.57
CA THR A 179 14.26 -0.92 5.84
C THR A 179 13.58 -2.27 6.01
N ILE A 180 14.34 -3.35 5.87
CA ILE A 180 13.85 -4.70 6.20
C ILE A 180 13.32 -4.74 7.63
N THR A 181 13.93 -4.00 8.56
CA THR A 181 13.46 -3.90 9.96
C THR A 181 12.08 -3.26 10.06
N SER A 182 11.76 -2.25 9.24
CA SER A 182 10.42 -1.66 9.18
C SER A 182 9.39 -2.68 8.71
N ILE A 183 9.72 -3.47 7.70
CA ILE A 183 8.89 -4.56 7.19
C ILE A 183 8.68 -5.63 8.26
N GLN A 184 9.74 -6.06 8.92
CA GLN A 184 9.67 -7.08 9.99
C GLN A 184 8.79 -6.62 11.16
N ARG A 185 8.89 -5.35 11.58
CA ARG A 185 8.01 -4.78 12.61
C ARG A 185 6.54 -4.80 12.18
N ALA A 186 6.27 -4.44 10.93
CA ALA A 186 4.91 -4.45 10.40
C ALA A 186 4.31 -5.86 10.42
N PHE A 187 5.08 -6.89 10.03
CA PHE A 187 4.64 -8.28 10.13
C PHE A 187 4.52 -8.79 11.57
N ALA A 188 5.31 -8.30 12.51
CA ALA A 188 5.24 -8.70 13.91
C ALA A 188 4.04 -8.13 14.66
N ASN A 189 3.38 -7.11 14.13
CA ASN A 189 2.21 -6.43 14.71
C ASN A 189 0.88 -6.95 14.15
N ILE A 190 0.89 -8.01 13.35
CA ILE A 190 -0.27 -8.69 12.77
C ILE A 190 -0.45 -10.06 13.44
#